data_4b86c2541f3cf0bef7aadee58a6aea36
#
_entry.id   4b86c2541f3cf0bef7aadee58a6aea36
#
_cell.length_a   1.000
_cell.length_b   1.000
_cell.length_c   1.000
_cell.angle_alpha   90.00
_cell.angle_beta   90.00
_cell.angle_gamma   90.00
#
_symmetry.space_group_name_H-M   'P 1'
#
loop_
_entity.id
_entity.type
_entity.pdbx_description
1 polymer ?
#
loop_
_entity_poly.entity_id
_entity_poly.type
_entity_poly.pdbx_seq_one_letter_code
_entity_poly.pdbx_strand_id
1 'polypeptide(L)'
;MKRLVIKVGTAVLTQDGQLAIERMENLVDLIAKLKNEKKLEVILVSSGAVGAGYTTLKLDKKIIANKQALAAIGQPLLLKHYKKRFKEHNI
;
A
#
# COMPACT_ATOMS: atom_id res chain seq x y z
N MET A 1 14.60 18.55 11.33
CA MET A 1 14.29 17.46 10.40
C MET A 1 13.07 17.80 9.57
N LYS A 2 13.17 17.67 8.27
CA LYS A 2 12.03 17.94 7.39
C LYS A 2 11.13 16.70 7.33
N ARG A 3 9.83 16.93 7.24
CA ARG A 3 8.82 15.90 7.16
C ARG A 3 8.09 15.99 5.82
N LEU A 4 7.91 14.85 5.16
CA LEU A 4 7.20 14.75 3.90
C LEU A 4 6.02 13.80 4.06
N VAL A 5 4.83 14.23 3.65
CA VAL A 5 3.64 13.38 3.64
C VAL A 5 3.34 12.97 2.20
N ILE A 6 3.29 11.68 1.96
CA ILE A 6 2.95 11.11 0.65
C ILE A 6 1.60 10.41 0.75
N LYS A 7 0.63 10.85 -0.05
CA LYS A 7 -0.68 10.21 -0.15
C LYS A 7 -0.75 9.43 -1.45
N VAL A 8 -1.13 8.16 -1.35
CA VAL A 8 -1.22 7.27 -2.51
C VAL A 8 -2.66 6.76 -2.63
N GLY A 9 -3.28 7.09 -3.74
CA GLY A 9 -4.66 6.68 -4.01
C GLY A 9 -4.77 5.25 -4.50
N THR A 10 -5.99 4.72 -4.47
CA THR A 10 -6.31 3.36 -4.89
C THR A 10 -5.88 3.08 -6.34
N ALA A 11 -6.06 4.04 -7.24
CA ALA A 11 -5.73 3.86 -8.66
C ALA A 11 -4.23 3.60 -8.89
N VAL A 12 -3.37 4.13 -8.02
CA VAL A 12 -1.92 3.91 -8.12
C VAL A 12 -1.55 2.50 -7.65
N LEU A 13 -2.20 2.03 -6.58
CA LEU A 13 -1.86 0.77 -5.92
C LEU A 13 -2.64 -0.44 -6.42
N THR A 14 -3.59 -0.25 -7.34
CA THR A 14 -4.39 -1.35 -7.87
C THR A 14 -4.30 -1.41 -9.39
N GLN A 15 -4.40 -2.64 -9.89
CA GLN A 15 -4.47 -2.93 -11.32
C GLN A 15 -5.48 -4.06 -11.50
N ASP A 16 -6.45 -3.86 -12.38
CA ASP A 16 -7.53 -4.83 -12.59
C ASP A 16 -8.25 -5.19 -11.29
N GLY A 17 -8.39 -4.20 -10.39
CA GLY A 17 -9.05 -4.36 -9.11
C GLY A 17 -8.23 -5.05 -8.03
N GLN A 18 -7.04 -5.52 -8.35
CA GLN A 18 -6.14 -6.21 -7.42
C GLN A 18 -4.96 -5.33 -7.04
N LEU A 19 -4.26 -5.72 -5.98
CA LEU A 19 -3.08 -4.98 -5.54
C LEU A 19 -1.97 -5.05 -6.60
N ALA A 20 -1.48 -3.88 -7.01
CA ALA A 20 -0.38 -3.75 -7.96
C ALA A 20 0.95 -3.81 -7.21
N ILE A 21 1.47 -5.01 -6.98
CA ILE A 21 2.66 -5.26 -6.15
C ILE A 21 3.88 -4.49 -6.66
N GLU A 22 4.12 -4.51 -7.95
CA GLU A 22 5.28 -3.83 -8.54
C GLU A 22 5.25 -2.32 -8.29
N ARG A 23 4.08 -1.69 -8.44
CA ARG A 23 3.93 -0.26 -8.17
C ARG A 23 4.15 0.04 -6.70
N MET A 24 3.65 -0.81 -5.82
CA MET A 24 3.87 -0.69 -4.38
C MET A 24 5.36 -0.80 -4.04
N GLU A 25 6.06 -1.77 -4.60
CA GLU A 25 7.48 -1.96 -4.38
C GLU A 25 8.29 -0.77 -4.86
N ASN A 26 7.96 -0.22 -6.04
CA ASN A 26 8.61 0.98 -6.56
C ASN A 26 8.40 2.19 -5.66
N LEU A 27 7.19 2.34 -5.10
CA LEU A 27 6.87 3.39 -4.16
C LEU A 27 7.72 3.27 -2.88
N VAL A 28 7.81 2.06 -2.33
CA VAL A 28 8.62 1.80 -1.13
C VAL A 28 10.09 2.11 -1.40
N ASP A 29 10.60 1.72 -2.56
CA ASP A 29 11.99 1.98 -2.93
C ASP A 29 12.27 3.49 -2.99
N LEU A 30 11.34 4.27 -3.55
CA LEU A 30 11.44 5.73 -3.59
C LEU A 30 11.45 6.32 -2.17
N ILE A 31 10.54 5.88 -1.31
CA ILE A 31 10.45 6.36 0.07
C ILE A 31 11.73 6.03 0.84
N ALA A 32 12.24 4.80 0.69
CA ALA A 32 13.48 4.38 1.33
C ALA A 32 14.65 5.28 0.91
N LYS A 33 14.72 5.60 -0.38
CA LYS A 33 15.75 6.50 -0.91
C LYS A 33 15.65 7.89 -0.30
N LEU A 34 14.46 8.44 -0.22
CA LEU A 34 14.24 9.77 0.40
C LEU A 34 14.64 9.76 1.87
N LYS A 35 14.30 8.71 2.60
CA LYS A 35 14.63 8.61 4.02
C LYS A 35 16.13 8.45 4.22
N ASN A 36 16.77 7.55 3.50
CA ASN A 36 18.18 7.19 3.72
C ASN A 36 19.15 8.22 3.14
N GLU A 37 18.89 8.73 1.94
CA GLU A 37 19.80 9.67 1.26
C GLU A 37 19.54 11.11 1.61
N LYS A 38 18.27 11.52 1.74
CA LYS A 38 17.88 12.90 1.99
C LYS A 38 17.61 13.19 3.46
N LYS A 39 17.65 12.18 4.32
CA LYS A 39 17.37 12.32 5.76
C LYS A 39 15.99 12.91 6.04
N LEU A 40 15.01 12.61 5.21
CA LEU A 40 13.63 13.06 5.38
C LEU A 40 12.87 12.09 6.27
N GLU A 41 11.99 12.64 7.13
CA GLU A 41 10.97 11.85 7.80
C GLU A 41 9.78 11.75 6.85
N VAL A 42 9.40 10.54 6.47
CA VAL A 42 8.32 10.31 5.50
C VAL A 42 7.12 9.68 6.19
N ILE A 43 5.95 10.29 5.99
CA ILE A 43 4.66 9.73 6.41
C ILE A 43 3.93 9.29 5.16
N LEU A 44 3.63 8.00 5.08
CA LEU A 44 2.91 7.42 3.96
C LEU A 44 1.45 7.20 4.34
N VAL A 45 0.55 7.81 3.58
CA VAL A 45 -0.89 7.57 3.69
C VAL A 45 -1.32 6.78 2.45
N SER A 46 -1.75 5.55 2.66
CA SER A 46 -2.00 4.63 1.56
C SER A 46 -3.44 4.13 1.55
N SER A 47 -4.01 4.06 0.36
CA SER A 47 -5.25 3.35 0.07
C SER A 47 -4.93 1.96 -0.49
N GLY A 48 -5.94 1.17 -0.84
CA GLY A 48 -5.71 -0.10 -1.52
C GLY A 48 -6.10 -1.32 -0.70
N ALA A 49 -6.63 -1.14 0.53
CA ALA A 49 -7.04 -2.28 1.36
C ALA A 49 -8.11 -3.14 0.70
N VAL A 50 -9.09 -2.53 0.02
CA VAL A 50 -10.14 -3.26 -0.70
C VAL A 50 -9.52 -4.09 -1.83
N GLY A 51 -8.63 -3.49 -2.61
CA GLY A 51 -7.92 -4.19 -3.69
C GLY A 51 -7.06 -5.33 -3.19
N ALA A 52 -6.37 -5.13 -2.06
CA ALA A 52 -5.56 -6.18 -1.44
C ALA A 52 -6.45 -7.35 -0.97
N GLY A 53 -7.61 -7.05 -0.37
CA GLY A 53 -8.59 -8.07 0.01
C GLY A 53 -9.16 -8.80 -1.21
N TYR A 54 -9.46 -8.08 -2.29
CA TYR A 54 -9.95 -8.66 -3.53
C TYR A 54 -8.95 -9.64 -4.15
N THR A 55 -7.67 -9.44 -3.93
CA THR A 55 -6.64 -10.37 -4.41
C THR A 55 -6.85 -11.77 -3.80
N THR A 56 -7.32 -11.85 -2.57
CA THR A 56 -7.60 -13.09 -1.86
C THR A 56 -9.04 -13.54 -2.02
N LEU A 57 -10.02 -12.64 -1.82
CA LEU A 57 -11.46 -12.91 -1.92
C LEU A 57 -12.03 -12.14 -3.11
N LYS A 58 -12.52 -12.84 -4.10
CA LYS A 58 -13.08 -12.23 -5.32
C LYS A 58 -14.57 -11.88 -5.14
N LEU A 59 -14.90 -11.11 -4.10
CA LEU A 59 -16.25 -10.65 -3.84
C LEU A 59 -16.60 -9.44 -4.71
N ASP A 60 -17.90 -9.26 -5.00
CA ASP A 60 -18.36 -8.10 -5.78
C ASP A 60 -18.13 -6.80 -5.00
N LYS A 61 -17.25 -5.95 -5.51
CA LYS A 61 -16.88 -4.68 -4.88
C LYS A 61 -17.98 -3.63 -4.88
N LYS A 62 -19.04 -3.80 -5.69
CA LYS A 62 -20.16 -2.88 -5.73
C LYS A 62 -21.07 -3.01 -4.52
N ILE A 63 -21.01 -4.13 -3.82
CA ILE A 63 -21.80 -4.37 -2.61
C ILE A 63 -21.04 -3.81 -1.41
N ILE A 64 -21.64 -2.90 -0.65
CA ILE A 64 -21.00 -2.21 0.47
C ILE A 64 -20.47 -3.18 1.53
N ALA A 65 -21.26 -4.20 1.92
CA ALA A 65 -20.82 -5.18 2.89
C ALA A 65 -19.57 -5.95 2.41
N ASN A 66 -19.48 -6.22 1.12
CA ASN A 66 -18.31 -6.86 0.54
C ASN A 66 -17.09 -5.95 0.57
N LYS A 67 -17.27 -4.64 0.33
CA LYS A 67 -16.17 -3.67 0.46
C LYS A 67 -15.61 -3.65 1.87
N GLN A 68 -16.47 -3.68 2.88
CA GLN A 68 -16.05 -3.72 4.27
C GLN A 68 -15.27 -5.00 4.58
N ALA A 69 -15.76 -6.15 4.12
CA ALA A 69 -15.07 -7.41 4.29
C ALA A 69 -13.71 -7.43 3.57
N LEU A 70 -13.66 -6.94 2.32
CA LEU A 70 -12.44 -6.87 1.54
C LEU A 70 -11.42 -5.95 2.19
N ALA A 71 -11.84 -4.81 2.73
CA ALA A 71 -10.94 -3.89 3.41
C ALA A 71 -10.41 -4.49 4.71
N ALA A 72 -11.24 -5.19 5.48
CA ALA A 72 -10.84 -5.83 6.74
C ALA A 72 -9.79 -6.92 6.51
N ILE A 73 -9.93 -7.69 5.43
CA ILE A 73 -8.96 -8.72 5.06
C ILE A 73 -7.74 -8.09 4.40
N GLY A 74 -7.96 -7.06 3.58
CA GLY A 74 -6.92 -6.44 2.78
C GLY A 74 -5.95 -5.58 3.57
N GLN A 75 -6.38 -4.94 4.66
CA GLN A 75 -5.50 -4.06 5.44
C GLN A 75 -4.29 -4.78 6.00
N PRO A 76 -4.42 -5.95 6.67
CA PRO A 76 -3.25 -6.71 7.10
C PRO A 76 -2.36 -7.15 5.94
N LEU A 77 -2.96 -7.55 4.81
CA LEU A 77 -2.19 -7.94 3.62
C LEU A 77 -1.40 -6.77 3.06
N LEU A 78 -2.02 -5.60 2.95
CA LEU A 78 -1.36 -4.39 2.48
C LEU A 78 -0.17 -4.04 3.37
N LEU A 79 -0.36 -4.04 4.68
CA LEU A 79 0.71 -3.77 5.64
C LEU A 79 1.83 -4.80 5.57
N LYS A 80 1.49 -6.07 5.37
CA LYS A 80 2.47 -7.14 5.24
C LYS A 80 3.40 -6.90 4.04
N HIS A 81 2.85 -6.51 2.90
CA HIS A 81 3.63 -6.20 1.70
C HIS A 81 4.54 -4.99 1.92
N TYR A 82 4.01 -3.93 2.53
CA TYR A 82 4.83 -2.75 2.86
C TYR A 82 5.97 -3.11 3.80
N LYS A 83 5.66 -3.82 4.90
CA LYS A 83 6.68 -4.22 5.89
C LYS A 83 7.78 -5.05 5.27
N LYS A 84 7.42 -6.02 4.43
CA LYS A 84 8.38 -6.89 3.76
C LYS A 84 9.35 -6.07 2.90
N ARG A 85 8.82 -5.14 2.10
CA ARG A 85 9.66 -4.35 1.20
C ARG A 85 10.51 -3.35 1.96
N PHE A 86 9.97 -2.68 2.96
CA PHE A 86 10.75 -1.76 3.81
C PHE A 86 11.87 -2.48 4.54
N LYS A 87 11.63 -3.71 4.99
CA LYS A 87 12.65 -4.51 5.67
C LYS A 87 13.85 -4.76 4.76
N GLU A 88 13.64 -4.93 3.47
CA GLU A 88 14.73 -5.10 2.49
C GLU A 88 15.63 -3.87 2.43
N HIS A 89 15.15 -2.70 2.86
CA HIS A 89 15.90 -1.45 2.96
C HIS A 89 16.38 -1.15 4.38
N ASN A 90 16.25 -2.09 5.31
CA ASN A 90 16.61 -1.90 6.72
C ASN A 90 15.80 -0.80 7.43
N ILE A 91 14.53 -0.69 7.10
CA ILE A 91 13.64 0.31 7.72
C ILE A 91 12.63 -0.35 8.64
#